data_b5af8b31170202283c3e89d45d3cea1e
#
_entry.id   b5af8b31170202283c3e89d45d3cea1e
#
_cell.length_a   1.000
_cell.length_b   1.000
_cell.length_c   1.000
_cell.angle_alpha   90.00
_cell.angle_beta   90.00
_cell.angle_gamma   90.00
#
_symmetry.space_group_name_H-M   'P 1'
#
loop_
_entity.id
_entity.type
_entity.pdbx_description
1 polymer ?
#
loop_
_entity_poly.entity_id
_entity_poly.type
_entity_poly.pdbx_seq_one_letter_code
_entity_poly.pdbx_strand_id
1 'polypeptide(L)'
;MKNGLNDEWFEVLLKAAVIQNSINEIERYPPQEEIDKLQISDVRDHKIRKMIKRFWCRQWFSKAQRIMKKTVAVFFITLGIGFIALLQFKEVRASCYDILVQITSKYIQFDYNAVDEELEAFNIGYVPEGFYKVEESHSASMYYIAYENENGERLSLKNYKSVSVNVDNENHIITDITINGSLGQYFSATDERFENVLIWNNDKGFFIITTYLDKEEILKVAESINFLEERDKK
;
A
#
# COMPACT_ATOMS: atom_id res chain seq x y z
N MET A 1 67.48 21.34 -10.55
CA MET A 1 67.32 22.30 -9.44
C MET A 1 67.47 23.73 -9.98
N LYS A 2 66.51 24.26 -10.74
CA LYS A 2 66.58 25.66 -11.21
C LYS A 2 65.26 26.44 -11.27
N ASN A 3 64.13 25.86 -10.86
CA ASN A 3 62.84 26.55 -10.99
C ASN A 3 62.25 27.09 -9.68
N GLY A 4 62.68 26.68 -8.50
CA GLY A 4 62.09 27.09 -7.23
C GLY A 4 62.31 28.56 -6.84
N LEU A 5 63.49 29.09 -7.18
CA LEU A 5 63.81 30.50 -6.88
C LEU A 5 62.99 31.48 -7.76
N ASN A 6 62.63 31.06 -8.99
CA ASN A 6 61.87 31.91 -9.92
C ASN A 6 60.38 31.98 -9.52
N ASP A 7 59.82 30.90 -9.00
CA ASP A 7 58.43 30.86 -8.57
C ASP A 7 58.15 31.66 -7.30
N GLU A 8 59.08 31.59 -6.33
CA GLU A 8 58.96 32.40 -5.08
C GLU A 8 59.04 33.90 -5.36
N TRP A 9 59.98 34.31 -6.25
CA TRP A 9 60.07 35.71 -6.66
C TRP A 9 58.86 36.18 -7.44
N PHE A 10 58.30 35.31 -8.27
CA PHE A 10 57.10 35.62 -9.02
C PHE A 10 55.88 35.79 -8.09
N GLU A 11 55.72 34.94 -7.07
CA GLU A 11 54.66 35.08 -6.06
C GLU A 11 54.78 36.36 -5.25
N VAL A 12 55.99 36.74 -4.87
CA VAL A 12 56.25 38.02 -4.13
C VAL A 12 55.92 39.23 -5.01
N LEU A 13 56.34 39.22 -6.28
CA LEU A 13 56.02 40.29 -7.22
C LEU A 13 54.51 40.39 -7.52
N LEU A 14 53.85 39.23 -7.68
CA LEU A 14 52.41 39.18 -7.89
C LEU A 14 51.63 39.74 -6.71
N LYS A 15 52.03 39.32 -5.47
CA LYS A 15 51.43 39.86 -4.24
C LYS A 15 51.62 41.37 -4.15
N ALA A 16 52.85 41.86 -4.41
CA ALA A 16 53.15 43.29 -4.40
C ALA A 16 52.34 44.06 -5.46
N ALA A 17 52.20 43.50 -6.67
CA ALA A 17 51.42 44.14 -7.73
C ALA A 17 49.91 44.17 -7.38
N VAL A 18 49.36 43.10 -6.80
CA VAL A 18 47.95 43.03 -6.34
C VAL A 18 47.70 44.05 -5.23
N ILE A 19 48.61 44.13 -4.24
CA ILE A 19 48.50 45.10 -3.15
C ILE A 19 48.59 46.55 -3.71
N GLN A 20 49.54 46.83 -4.59
CA GLN A 20 49.70 48.15 -5.22
C GLN A 20 48.48 48.53 -6.04
N ASN A 21 47.94 47.58 -6.80
CA ASN A 21 46.73 47.86 -7.59
C ASN A 21 45.52 48.12 -6.65
N SER A 22 45.39 47.39 -5.57
CA SER A 22 44.34 47.62 -4.57
C SER A 22 44.45 48.99 -3.90
N ILE A 23 45.67 49.44 -3.60
CA ILE A 23 45.92 50.78 -3.06
C ILE A 23 45.53 51.84 -4.10
N ASN A 24 45.96 51.70 -5.35
CA ASN A 24 45.63 52.62 -6.43
C ASN A 24 44.11 52.67 -6.73
N GLU A 25 43.40 51.55 -6.56
CA GLU A 25 41.94 51.53 -6.66
C GLU A 25 41.28 52.27 -5.49
N ILE A 26 41.77 52.06 -4.26
CA ILE A 26 41.24 52.76 -3.07
C ILE A 26 41.45 54.26 -3.19
N GLU A 27 42.61 54.74 -3.66
CA GLU A 27 42.92 56.16 -3.86
C GLU A 27 42.02 56.84 -4.93
N ARG A 28 41.40 56.08 -5.82
CA ARG A 28 40.43 56.60 -6.82
C ARG A 28 39.04 56.82 -6.22
N TYR A 29 38.74 56.28 -5.07
CA TYR A 29 37.47 56.54 -4.42
C TYR A 29 37.48 57.88 -3.70
N PRO A 30 36.38 58.60 -3.69
CA PRO A 30 36.27 59.85 -2.95
C PRO A 30 36.45 59.55 -1.44
N PRO A 31 36.94 60.54 -0.65
CA PRO A 31 37.13 60.39 0.78
C PRO A 31 35.80 59.99 1.46
N GLN A 32 35.88 59.19 2.53
CA GLN A 32 34.74 58.64 3.23
C GLN A 32 33.67 59.69 3.59
N GLU A 33 34.11 60.91 3.90
CA GLU A 33 33.23 62.04 4.21
C GLU A 33 32.33 62.46 3.04
N GLU A 34 32.77 62.27 1.77
CA GLU A 34 31.95 62.51 0.59
C GLU A 34 31.03 61.35 0.29
N ILE A 35 31.47 60.12 0.55
CA ILE A 35 30.66 58.92 0.39
C ILE A 35 29.49 58.93 1.39
N ASP A 36 29.73 59.35 2.64
CA ASP A 36 28.69 59.42 3.67
C ASP A 36 27.63 60.49 3.39
N LYS A 37 27.97 61.51 2.57
CA LYS A 37 27.00 62.54 2.09
C LYS A 37 26.09 62.06 0.94
N LEU A 38 26.44 60.93 0.32
CA LEU A 38 25.61 60.38 -0.77
C LEU A 38 24.36 59.78 -0.18
N GLN A 39 23.21 60.41 -0.42
CA GLN A 39 21.89 59.85 -0.10
C GLN A 39 21.62 58.61 -0.95
N ILE A 40 21.80 57.43 -0.38
CA ILE A 40 21.40 56.21 -1.03
C ILE A 40 19.86 56.13 -0.98
N SER A 41 19.25 56.05 -2.16
CA SER A 41 17.80 55.96 -2.24
C SER A 41 17.32 54.74 -1.37
N ASP A 42 16.32 54.98 -0.48
CA ASP A 42 15.75 53.97 0.43
C ASP A 42 15.34 52.68 -0.29
N VAL A 43 14.93 52.81 -1.53
CA VAL A 43 14.55 51.67 -2.37
C VAL A 43 15.77 50.79 -2.71
N ARG A 44 16.96 51.37 -2.93
CA ARG A 44 18.19 50.63 -3.19
C ARG A 44 18.71 49.98 -1.91
N ASP A 45 18.70 50.69 -0.82
CA ASP A 45 19.10 50.14 0.48
C ASP A 45 18.23 48.94 0.88
N HIS A 46 16.93 49.08 0.70
CA HIS A 46 16.01 47.96 0.95
C HIS A 46 16.27 46.72 0.05
N LYS A 47 16.58 46.92 -1.24
CA LYS A 47 16.94 45.83 -2.16
C LYS A 47 18.24 45.14 -1.75
N ILE A 48 19.27 45.92 -1.37
CA ILE A 48 20.56 45.40 -0.93
C ILE A 48 20.40 44.61 0.37
N ARG A 49 19.71 45.14 1.37
CA ARG A 49 19.40 44.42 2.63
C ARG A 49 18.63 43.12 2.40
N LYS A 50 17.68 43.14 1.45
CA LYS A 50 16.93 41.96 1.06
C LYS A 50 17.80 40.91 0.37
N MET A 51 18.74 41.30 -0.48
CA MET A 51 19.72 40.39 -1.09
C MET A 51 20.68 39.79 -0.05
N ILE A 52 21.24 40.61 0.84
CA ILE A 52 22.12 40.18 1.92
C ILE A 52 21.38 39.18 2.80
N LYS A 53 20.13 39.49 3.21
CA LYS A 53 19.30 38.58 4.04
C LYS A 53 19.05 37.26 3.34
N ARG A 54 18.74 37.27 2.01
CA ARG A 54 18.56 36.03 1.22
C ARG A 54 19.85 35.21 1.13
N PHE A 55 20.99 35.85 0.95
CA PHE A 55 22.29 35.20 0.89
C PHE A 55 22.64 34.52 2.22
N TRP A 56 22.47 35.22 3.34
CA TRP A 56 22.66 34.67 4.68
C TRP A 56 21.69 33.52 4.99
N CYS A 57 20.41 33.68 4.67
CA CYS A 57 19.42 32.61 4.81
C CYS A 57 19.83 31.38 3.99
N ARG A 58 20.29 31.55 2.75
CA ARG A 58 20.68 30.43 1.88
C ARG A 58 21.92 29.70 2.39
N GLN A 59 22.92 30.44 2.90
CA GLN A 59 24.09 29.82 3.53
C GLN A 59 23.74 29.11 4.83
N TRP A 60 22.87 29.71 5.64
CA TRP A 60 22.42 29.10 6.89
C TRP A 60 21.60 27.84 6.62
N PHE A 61 20.73 27.89 5.64
CA PHE A 61 19.87 26.76 5.23
C PHE A 61 20.71 25.57 4.72
N SER A 62 21.77 25.82 3.95
CA SER A 62 22.64 24.74 3.47
C SER A 62 23.47 24.08 4.59
N LYS A 63 23.89 24.83 5.59
CA LYS A 63 24.55 24.28 6.80
C LYS A 63 23.54 23.54 7.69
N ALA A 64 22.36 24.13 7.91
CA ALA A 64 21.27 23.52 8.68
C ALA A 64 20.80 22.20 8.05
N GLN A 65 20.70 22.13 6.73
CA GLN A 65 20.28 20.93 6.01
C GLN A 65 21.24 19.75 6.17
N ARG A 66 22.56 20.00 6.26
CA ARG A 66 23.55 18.93 6.54
C ARG A 66 23.46 18.42 7.97
N ILE A 67 23.20 19.31 8.93
CA ILE A 67 23.04 18.95 10.35
C ILE A 67 21.69 18.21 10.50
N MET A 68 20.61 18.72 9.93
CA MET A 68 19.28 18.09 9.97
C MET A 68 19.30 16.64 9.46
N LYS A 69 19.98 16.37 8.34
CA LYS A 69 20.08 14.99 7.81
C LYS A 69 20.71 14.03 8.82
N LYS A 70 21.74 14.45 9.52
CA LYS A 70 22.41 13.64 10.56
C LYS A 70 21.52 13.48 11.80
N THR A 71 20.86 14.55 12.23
CA THR A 71 19.98 14.54 13.40
C THR A 71 18.75 13.68 13.17
N VAL A 72 18.15 13.76 11.97
CA VAL A 72 17.00 12.91 11.57
C VAL A 72 17.40 11.43 11.55
N ALA A 73 18.57 11.09 11.02
CA ALA A 73 19.04 9.71 11.04
C ALA A 73 19.23 9.18 12.46
N VAL A 74 19.87 9.96 13.34
CA VAL A 74 20.05 9.59 14.76
C VAL A 74 18.69 9.46 15.46
N PHE A 75 17.74 10.35 15.19
CA PHE A 75 16.39 10.31 15.75
C PHE A 75 15.66 9.01 15.37
N PHE A 76 15.69 8.60 14.09
CA PHE A 76 15.07 7.34 13.68
C PHE A 76 15.77 6.11 14.25
N ILE A 77 17.09 6.14 14.40
CA ILE A 77 17.84 5.05 15.04
C ILE A 77 17.45 4.91 16.51
N THR A 78 17.40 6.03 17.27
CA THR A 78 17.01 6.00 18.68
C THR A 78 15.56 5.57 18.86
N LEU A 79 14.66 6.02 17.97
CA LEU A 79 13.26 5.63 17.97
C LEU A 79 13.10 4.12 17.66
N GLY A 80 13.88 3.60 16.70
CA GLY A 80 13.91 2.16 16.37
C GLY A 80 14.41 1.31 17.53
N ILE A 81 15.49 1.72 18.18
CA ILE A 81 16.02 1.02 19.37
C ILE A 81 15.00 1.07 20.52
N GLY A 82 14.37 2.23 20.74
CA GLY A 82 13.32 2.39 21.75
C GLY A 82 12.12 1.48 21.47
N PHE A 83 11.68 1.39 20.21
CA PHE A 83 10.58 0.51 19.80
C PHE A 83 10.92 -0.97 20.01
N ILE A 84 12.14 -1.39 19.64
CA ILE A 84 12.60 -2.77 19.89
C ILE A 84 12.65 -3.06 21.40
N ALA A 85 13.09 -2.11 22.22
CA ALA A 85 13.10 -2.26 23.67
C ALA A 85 11.67 -2.37 24.25
N LEU A 86 10.70 -1.61 23.71
CA LEU A 86 9.30 -1.70 24.11
C LEU A 86 8.67 -3.05 23.76
N LEU A 87 9.05 -3.66 22.62
CA LEU A 87 8.59 -5.00 22.23
C LEU A 87 9.09 -6.13 23.17
N GLN A 88 10.05 -5.85 24.06
CA GLN A 88 10.47 -6.80 25.10
C GLN A 88 9.37 -7.00 26.16
N PHE A 89 8.48 -6.03 26.35
CA PHE A 89 7.39 -6.12 27.30
C PHE A 89 6.23 -6.90 26.68
N LYS A 90 5.75 -7.93 27.42
CA LYS A 90 4.67 -8.83 26.96
C LYS A 90 3.39 -8.06 26.64
N GLU A 91 3.06 -7.03 27.44
CA GLU A 91 1.86 -6.21 27.29
C GLU A 91 1.88 -5.40 26.00
N VAL A 92 3.03 -4.77 25.67
CA VAL A 92 3.19 -3.99 24.43
C VAL A 92 3.12 -4.90 23.21
N ARG A 93 3.75 -6.08 23.28
CA ARG A 93 3.73 -7.06 22.21
C ARG A 93 2.31 -7.62 21.98
N ALA A 94 1.57 -7.90 23.04
CA ALA A 94 0.17 -8.33 22.96
C ALA A 94 -0.70 -7.25 22.30
N SER A 95 -0.58 -5.99 22.74
CA SER A 95 -1.34 -4.88 22.15
C SER A 95 -0.99 -4.63 20.67
N CYS A 96 0.30 -4.74 20.28
CA CYS A 96 0.68 -4.67 18.87
C CYS A 96 0.14 -5.84 18.06
N TYR A 97 0.11 -7.04 18.64
CA TYR A 97 -0.46 -8.22 18.01
C TYR A 97 -1.97 -8.08 17.84
N ASP A 98 -2.69 -7.61 18.87
CA ASP A 98 -4.14 -7.36 18.82
C ASP A 98 -4.51 -6.31 17.76
N ILE A 99 -3.71 -5.24 17.60
CA ILE A 99 -3.90 -4.26 16.52
C ILE A 99 -3.67 -4.89 15.15
N LEU A 100 -2.62 -5.70 14.98
CA LEU A 100 -2.36 -6.43 13.74
C LEU A 100 -3.48 -7.42 13.43
N VAL A 101 -3.97 -8.16 14.43
CA VAL A 101 -5.11 -9.08 14.28
C VAL A 101 -6.38 -8.31 13.90
N GLN A 102 -6.66 -7.15 14.51
CA GLN A 102 -7.79 -6.29 14.08
C GLN A 102 -7.66 -5.80 12.63
N ILE A 103 -6.46 -5.43 12.18
CA ILE A 103 -6.24 -4.99 10.79
C ILE A 103 -6.38 -6.17 9.81
N THR A 104 -5.97 -7.38 10.19
CA THR A 104 -6.06 -8.59 9.36
C THR A 104 -7.37 -9.36 9.54
N SER A 105 -8.14 -9.09 10.61
CA SER A 105 -9.41 -9.77 10.90
C SER A 105 -10.57 -9.35 9.99
N LYS A 106 -10.38 -8.35 9.12
CA LYS A 106 -11.38 -7.89 8.15
C LYS A 106 -11.69 -8.90 7.05
N TYR A 107 -10.77 -9.81 6.79
CA TYR A 107 -10.87 -10.81 5.73
C TYR A 107 -10.38 -12.15 6.23
N ILE A 108 -11.12 -13.21 5.91
CA ILE A 108 -10.63 -14.57 6.01
C ILE A 108 -10.08 -14.97 4.65
N GLN A 109 -8.81 -15.36 4.63
CA GLN A 109 -8.15 -15.85 3.42
C GLN A 109 -8.31 -17.37 3.37
N PHE A 110 -8.83 -17.86 2.24
CA PHE A 110 -8.90 -19.27 1.90
C PHE A 110 -7.89 -19.56 0.80
N ASP A 111 -6.95 -20.42 1.09
CA ASP A 111 -6.00 -20.93 0.11
C ASP A 111 -6.32 -22.40 -0.17
N TYR A 112 -6.74 -22.69 -1.39
CA TYR A 112 -7.05 -24.03 -1.83
C TYR A 112 -6.22 -24.39 -3.07
N ASN A 113 -5.52 -25.50 -3.01
CA ASN A 113 -4.77 -26.05 -4.11
C ASN A 113 -5.14 -27.52 -4.27
N ALA A 114 -5.90 -27.85 -5.30
CA ALA A 114 -6.18 -29.23 -5.65
C ALA A 114 -4.97 -29.88 -6.34
N VAL A 115 -4.86 -31.17 -6.21
CA VAL A 115 -3.96 -32.00 -6.97
C VAL A 115 -4.45 -32.04 -8.44
N ASP A 116 -3.56 -32.27 -9.39
CA ASP A 116 -3.61 -32.11 -10.87
C ASP A 116 -4.81 -32.67 -11.66
N GLU A 117 -5.97 -32.85 -11.07
CA GLU A 117 -7.17 -33.31 -11.76
C GLU A 117 -7.92 -32.18 -12.44
N GLU A 118 -8.54 -32.44 -13.62
CA GLU A 118 -9.40 -31.48 -14.31
C GLU A 118 -10.68 -31.28 -13.49
N LEU A 119 -11.25 -30.06 -13.54
CA LEU A 119 -12.55 -29.80 -12.93
C LEU A 119 -13.63 -30.62 -13.59
N GLU A 120 -14.34 -31.41 -12.79
CA GLU A 120 -15.50 -32.17 -13.26
C GLU A 120 -16.69 -31.25 -13.50
N ALA A 121 -17.43 -31.51 -14.56
CA ALA A 121 -18.71 -30.85 -14.81
C ALA A 121 -19.72 -31.34 -13.78
N PHE A 122 -20.60 -30.46 -13.34
CA PHE A 122 -21.67 -30.78 -12.40
C PHE A 122 -22.99 -30.15 -12.80
N ASN A 123 -24.09 -30.70 -12.32
CA ASN A 123 -25.40 -30.11 -12.41
C ASN A 123 -25.93 -29.71 -11.05
N ILE A 124 -26.76 -28.67 -11.02
CA ILE A 124 -27.49 -28.24 -9.83
C ILE A 124 -28.88 -28.91 -9.91
N GLY A 125 -29.14 -29.80 -8.96
CA GLY A 125 -30.41 -30.56 -8.91
C GLY A 125 -31.59 -29.76 -8.37
N TYR A 126 -31.31 -28.70 -7.59
CA TYR A 126 -32.32 -27.82 -7.01
C TYR A 126 -31.99 -26.36 -7.32
N VAL A 127 -32.88 -25.68 -7.99
CA VAL A 127 -32.83 -24.23 -8.23
C VAL A 127 -34.06 -23.63 -7.56
N PRO A 128 -33.90 -22.58 -6.72
CA PRO A 128 -35.03 -21.93 -6.04
C PRO A 128 -36.09 -21.44 -7.01
N GLU A 129 -37.35 -21.44 -6.59
CA GLU A 129 -38.46 -21.01 -7.42
C GLU A 129 -38.29 -19.56 -7.91
N GLY A 130 -38.57 -19.33 -9.19
CA GLY A 130 -38.42 -18.00 -9.81
C GLY A 130 -37.00 -17.68 -10.31
N PHE A 131 -36.01 -18.52 -10.02
CA PHE A 131 -34.66 -18.34 -10.56
C PHE A 131 -34.48 -19.07 -11.88
N TYR A 132 -33.87 -18.41 -12.87
CA TYR A 132 -33.53 -18.98 -14.18
C TYR A 132 -32.04 -18.73 -14.48
N LYS A 133 -31.44 -19.66 -15.19
CA LYS A 133 -30.01 -19.58 -15.54
C LYS A 133 -29.75 -18.46 -16.52
N VAL A 134 -28.86 -17.52 -16.16
CA VAL A 134 -28.48 -16.37 -17.00
C VAL A 134 -27.06 -16.49 -17.53
N GLU A 135 -26.18 -17.21 -16.84
CA GLU A 135 -24.77 -17.28 -17.22
C GLU A 135 -24.19 -18.65 -16.87
N GLU A 136 -23.33 -19.16 -17.73
CA GLU A 136 -22.52 -20.34 -17.47
C GLU A 136 -21.19 -20.21 -18.19
N SER A 137 -20.11 -20.47 -17.49
CA SER A 137 -18.73 -20.39 -18.00
C SER A 137 -17.88 -21.50 -17.43
N HIS A 138 -17.10 -22.15 -18.28
CA HIS A 138 -16.19 -23.22 -17.90
C HIS A 138 -14.79 -22.93 -18.45
N SER A 139 -13.81 -23.04 -17.59
CA SER A 139 -12.38 -22.95 -17.91
C SER A 139 -11.60 -24.08 -17.22
N ALA A 140 -10.34 -24.26 -17.55
CA ALA A 140 -9.49 -25.28 -16.93
C ALA A 140 -9.32 -25.12 -15.40
N SER A 141 -9.57 -23.93 -14.86
CA SER A 141 -9.35 -23.60 -13.43
C SER A 141 -10.62 -23.23 -12.67
N MET A 142 -11.73 -22.95 -13.36
CA MET A 142 -12.96 -22.48 -12.73
C MET A 142 -14.19 -22.90 -13.56
N TYR A 143 -15.22 -23.34 -12.85
CA TYR A 143 -16.58 -23.46 -13.38
C TYR A 143 -17.45 -22.43 -12.67
N TYR A 144 -18.24 -21.69 -13.45
CA TYR A 144 -19.10 -20.63 -12.97
C TYR A 144 -20.51 -20.79 -13.56
N ILE A 145 -21.51 -20.67 -12.70
CA ILE A 145 -22.90 -20.64 -13.12
C ILE A 145 -23.66 -19.59 -12.32
N ALA A 146 -24.55 -18.85 -12.97
CA ALA A 146 -25.39 -17.87 -12.31
C ALA A 146 -26.85 -17.99 -12.72
N TYR A 147 -27.69 -17.80 -11.75
CA TYR A 147 -29.14 -17.70 -11.87
C TYR A 147 -29.59 -16.34 -11.40
N GLU A 148 -30.71 -15.84 -11.93
CA GLU A 148 -31.31 -14.57 -11.55
C GLU A 148 -32.82 -14.73 -11.49
N ASN A 149 -33.48 -14.02 -10.59
CA ASN A 149 -34.94 -13.98 -10.53
C ASN A 149 -35.49 -12.67 -11.16
N GLU A 150 -36.81 -12.55 -11.24
CA GLU A 150 -37.48 -11.36 -11.81
C GLU A 150 -37.19 -10.06 -11.07
N ASN A 151 -36.74 -10.12 -9.79
CA ASN A 151 -36.36 -8.96 -8.99
C ASN A 151 -34.92 -8.52 -9.24
N GLY A 152 -34.14 -9.26 -10.06
CA GLY A 152 -32.70 -9.02 -10.28
C GLY A 152 -31.79 -9.56 -9.17
N GLU A 153 -32.32 -10.39 -8.26
CA GLU A 153 -31.51 -11.06 -7.25
C GLU A 153 -30.73 -12.20 -7.91
N ARG A 154 -29.46 -12.28 -7.59
CA ARG A 154 -28.53 -13.23 -8.21
C ARG A 154 -28.14 -14.34 -7.26
N LEU A 155 -28.10 -15.56 -7.77
CA LEU A 155 -27.50 -16.74 -7.17
C LEU A 155 -26.32 -17.17 -8.03
N SER A 156 -25.11 -17.04 -7.53
CA SER A 156 -23.91 -17.45 -8.24
C SER A 156 -23.21 -18.61 -7.56
N LEU A 157 -22.80 -19.59 -8.33
CA LEU A 157 -21.99 -20.73 -7.89
C LEU A 157 -20.68 -20.73 -8.68
N LYS A 158 -19.58 -20.85 -7.95
CA LYS A 158 -18.23 -20.99 -8.48
C LYS A 158 -17.58 -22.25 -7.91
N ASN A 159 -16.96 -23.04 -8.78
CA ASN A 159 -16.07 -24.13 -8.36
C ASN A 159 -14.67 -23.86 -8.90
N TYR A 160 -13.70 -23.88 -8.04
CA TYR A 160 -12.29 -23.60 -8.38
C TYR A 160 -11.43 -24.84 -8.16
N LYS A 161 -10.51 -25.07 -9.10
CA LYS A 161 -9.43 -26.07 -8.97
C LYS A 161 -8.36 -25.59 -8.00
N SER A 162 -7.99 -24.32 -8.06
CA SER A 162 -7.05 -23.66 -7.17
C SER A 162 -7.46 -22.20 -7.03
N VAL A 163 -7.51 -21.71 -5.81
CA VAL A 163 -7.93 -20.34 -5.53
C VAL A 163 -7.31 -19.82 -4.24
N SER A 164 -6.98 -18.53 -4.24
CA SER A 164 -6.78 -17.75 -3.02
C SER A 164 -7.86 -16.67 -3.02
N VAL A 165 -8.79 -16.76 -2.09
CA VAL A 165 -9.92 -15.84 -1.98
C VAL A 165 -9.97 -15.21 -0.60
N ASN A 166 -10.25 -13.92 -0.55
CA ASN A 166 -10.50 -13.19 0.68
C ASN A 166 -12.00 -12.93 0.81
N VAL A 167 -12.60 -13.36 1.92
CA VAL A 167 -14.00 -13.11 2.23
C VAL A 167 -14.08 -12.09 3.34
N ASP A 168 -14.87 -11.03 3.12
CA ASP A 168 -15.14 -10.00 4.11
C ASP A 168 -15.91 -10.61 5.29
N ASN A 169 -15.36 -10.46 6.51
CA ASN A 169 -15.99 -10.92 7.73
C ASN A 169 -16.47 -9.78 8.65
N GLU A 170 -16.26 -8.52 8.26
CA GLU A 170 -16.77 -7.39 9.07
C GLU A 170 -18.29 -7.28 9.05
N ASN A 171 -18.89 -7.64 7.91
CA ASN A 171 -20.33 -7.54 7.69
C ASN A 171 -21.05 -8.89 7.69
N HIS A 172 -20.39 -9.94 8.20
CA HIS A 172 -20.93 -11.28 8.20
C HIS A 172 -20.76 -11.97 9.55
N ILE A 173 -21.76 -12.78 9.93
CA ILE A 173 -21.67 -13.75 11.04
C ILE A 173 -21.30 -15.10 10.43
N ILE A 174 -20.19 -15.67 10.91
CA ILE A 174 -19.65 -16.91 10.37
C ILE A 174 -20.17 -18.10 11.19
N THR A 175 -20.62 -19.12 10.50
CA THR A 175 -21.10 -20.37 11.10
C THR A 175 -20.51 -21.56 10.37
N ASP A 176 -19.88 -22.47 11.10
CA ASP A 176 -19.42 -23.74 10.54
C ASP A 176 -20.63 -24.63 10.20
N ILE A 177 -20.59 -25.29 9.06
CA ILE A 177 -21.63 -26.15 8.54
C ILE A 177 -21.05 -27.41 7.90
N THR A 178 -21.90 -28.36 7.57
CA THR A 178 -21.51 -29.54 6.81
C THR A 178 -22.42 -29.69 5.59
N ILE A 179 -21.82 -29.92 4.42
CA ILE A 179 -22.50 -30.07 3.12
C ILE A 179 -22.07 -31.40 2.52
N ASN A 180 -23.01 -32.35 2.41
CA ASN A 180 -22.74 -33.70 1.89
C ASN A 180 -21.51 -34.38 2.57
N GLY A 181 -21.31 -34.16 3.88
CA GLY A 181 -20.18 -34.70 4.64
C GLY A 181 -18.89 -33.86 4.60
N SER A 182 -18.83 -32.83 3.81
CA SER A 182 -17.69 -31.88 3.73
C SER A 182 -17.89 -30.71 4.69
N LEU A 183 -16.82 -30.27 5.35
CA LEU A 183 -16.85 -29.08 6.20
C LEU A 183 -16.88 -27.83 5.33
N GLY A 184 -17.71 -26.86 5.75
CA GLY A 184 -17.85 -25.58 5.09
C GLY A 184 -18.13 -24.46 6.09
N GLN A 185 -18.17 -23.24 5.60
CA GLN A 185 -18.49 -22.04 6.37
C GLN A 185 -19.59 -21.24 5.66
N TYR A 186 -20.57 -20.85 6.43
CA TYR A 186 -21.65 -19.98 6.01
C TYR A 186 -21.43 -18.58 6.61
N PHE A 187 -21.39 -17.60 5.77
CA PHE A 187 -21.25 -16.18 6.09
C PHE A 187 -22.62 -15.53 5.94
N SER A 188 -23.31 -15.32 7.05
CA SER A 188 -24.58 -14.62 7.07
C SER A 188 -24.37 -13.13 7.08
N ALA A 189 -24.87 -12.42 6.10
CA ALA A 189 -24.82 -10.96 6.05
C ALA A 189 -25.55 -10.35 7.25
N THR A 190 -24.96 -9.31 7.85
CA THR A 190 -25.57 -8.56 8.96
C THR A 190 -26.43 -7.40 8.48
N ASP A 191 -26.40 -7.10 7.18
CA ASP A 191 -27.11 -5.98 6.55
C ASP A 191 -27.57 -6.45 5.16
N GLU A 192 -28.79 -6.08 4.75
CA GLU A 192 -29.42 -6.45 3.47
C GLU A 192 -28.65 -5.95 2.22
N ARG A 193 -27.65 -5.09 2.39
CA ARG A 193 -26.76 -4.64 1.30
C ARG A 193 -25.71 -5.64 0.90
N PHE A 194 -25.49 -6.66 1.74
CA PHE A 194 -24.49 -7.69 1.52
C PHE A 194 -25.16 -9.02 1.19
N GLU A 195 -24.51 -9.79 0.35
CA GLU A 195 -24.95 -11.13 -0.01
C GLU A 195 -24.48 -12.13 1.05
N ASN A 196 -25.25 -13.17 1.29
CA ASN A 196 -24.83 -14.34 2.04
C ASN A 196 -23.82 -15.14 1.22
N VAL A 197 -22.79 -15.69 1.86
CA VAL A 197 -21.76 -16.47 1.19
C VAL A 197 -21.64 -17.85 1.87
N LEU A 198 -21.61 -18.89 1.05
CA LEU A 198 -21.36 -20.25 1.48
C LEU A 198 -20.08 -20.77 0.81
N ILE A 199 -19.15 -21.28 1.63
CA ILE A 199 -17.85 -21.78 1.16
C ILE A 199 -17.65 -23.18 1.69
N TRP A 200 -17.23 -24.10 0.85
CA TRP A 200 -16.77 -25.43 1.25
C TRP A 200 -15.80 -25.99 0.21
N ASN A 201 -15.08 -27.02 0.61
CA ASN A 201 -14.23 -27.78 -0.31
C ASN A 201 -14.42 -29.29 -0.12
N ASN A 202 -14.20 -30.00 -1.20
CA ASN A 202 -14.15 -31.46 -1.20
C ASN A 202 -13.09 -31.94 -2.21
N ASP A 203 -13.09 -33.23 -2.55
CA ASP A 203 -12.21 -33.85 -3.56
C ASP A 203 -12.45 -33.33 -4.98
N LYS A 204 -13.57 -32.66 -5.25
CA LYS A 204 -13.96 -32.13 -6.57
C LYS A 204 -13.66 -30.64 -6.75
N GLY A 205 -13.23 -29.93 -5.72
CA GLY A 205 -12.86 -28.53 -5.83
C GLY A 205 -13.22 -27.67 -4.63
N PHE A 206 -13.04 -26.38 -4.81
CA PHE A 206 -13.39 -25.35 -3.84
C PHE A 206 -14.60 -24.57 -4.34
N PHE A 207 -15.67 -24.60 -3.58
CA PHE A 207 -16.97 -24.06 -3.95
C PHE A 207 -17.30 -22.80 -3.19
N ILE A 208 -17.89 -21.85 -3.91
CA ILE A 208 -18.42 -20.61 -3.35
C ILE A 208 -19.82 -20.37 -3.94
N ILE A 209 -20.83 -20.26 -3.06
CA ILE A 209 -22.14 -19.72 -3.42
C ILE A 209 -22.29 -18.34 -2.83
N THR A 210 -22.79 -17.40 -3.64
CA THR A 210 -23.05 -16.02 -3.23
C THR A 210 -24.46 -15.64 -3.65
N THR A 211 -25.30 -15.17 -2.72
CA THR A 211 -26.70 -14.83 -2.99
C THR A 211 -27.35 -14.10 -1.81
N TYR A 212 -28.52 -13.49 -2.04
CA TYR A 212 -29.37 -12.90 -1.00
C TYR A 212 -30.34 -13.91 -0.36
N LEU A 213 -30.39 -15.14 -0.84
CA LEU A 213 -31.23 -16.20 -0.27
C LEU A 213 -30.86 -16.53 1.18
N ASP A 214 -31.80 -17.05 1.93
CA ASP A 214 -31.54 -17.49 3.28
C ASP A 214 -30.69 -18.78 3.35
N LYS A 215 -30.25 -19.11 4.56
CA LYS A 215 -29.37 -20.25 4.81
C LYS A 215 -29.96 -21.58 4.33
N GLU A 216 -31.28 -21.78 4.51
CA GLU A 216 -31.92 -23.05 4.19
C GLU A 216 -31.98 -23.27 2.67
N GLU A 217 -32.29 -22.23 1.92
CA GLU A 217 -32.31 -22.28 0.45
C GLU A 217 -30.92 -22.48 -0.15
N ILE A 218 -29.91 -21.77 0.39
CA ILE A 218 -28.52 -21.93 -0.05
C ILE A 218 -28.02 -23.36 0.19
N LEU A 219 -28.34 -23.94 1.35
CA LEU A 219 -27.95 -25.32 1.66
C LEU A 219 -28.62 -26.33 0.72
N LYS A 220 -29.91 -26.19 0.40
CA LYS A 220 -30.59 -27.04 -0.58
C LYS A 220 -29.90 -26.99 -1.95
N VAL A 221 -29.49 -25.81 -2.40
CA VAL A 221 -28.72 -25.64 -3.64
C VAL A 221 -27.39 -26.39 -3.56
N ALA A 222 -26.61 -26.13 -2.49
CA ALA A 222 -25.31 -26.75 -2.30
C ALA A 222 -25.36 -28.29 -2.21
N GLU A 223 -26.33 -28.83 -1.47
CA GLU A 223 -26.51 -30.26 -1.29
C GLU A 223 -27.03 -30.97 -2.57
N SER A 224 -27.67 -30.22 -3.48
CA SER A 224 -28.20 -30.74 -4.73
C SER A 224 -27.17 -30.86 -5.85
N ILE A 225 -25.93 -30.44 -5.62
CA ILE A 225 -24.87 -30.52 -6.63
C ILE A 225 -24.51 -31.99 -6.88
N ASN A 226 -24.63 -32.40 -8.14
CA ASN A 226 -24.31 -33.74 -8.61
C ASN A 226 -23.26 -33.67 -9.71
N PHE A 227 -22.15 -34.38 -9.57
CA PHE A 227 -21.10 -34.47 -10.55
C PHE A 227 -21.50 -35.43 -11.68
N LEU A 228 -21.24 -35.02 -12.90
CA LEU A 228 -21.52 -35.85 -14.08
C LEU A 228 -20.42 -36.92 -14.21
N GLU A 229 -20.79 -38.19 -14.13
CA GLU A 229 -19.85 -39.26 -14.44
C GLU A 229 -19.42 -39.17 -15.92
N GLU A 230 -18.14 -39.52 -16.20
CA GLU A 230 -17.56 -39.48 -17.57
C GLU A 230 -18.37 -40.23 -18.65
N ARG A 231 -19.35 -41.02 -18.26
CA ARG A 231 -20.19 -41.82 -19.21
C ARG A 231 -21.14 -40.98 -20.02
N ASP A 232 -21.47 -39.77 -19.66
CA ASP A 232 -22.47 -38.92 -20.32
C ASP A 232 -21.86 -37.90 -21.30
N LYS A 233 -20.55 -38.00 -21.56
CA LYS A 233 -19.86 -37.19 -22.59
C LYS A 233 -19.85 -37.87 -23.93
N LYS A 234 -21.02 -38.26 -24.50
CA LYS A 234 -21.11 -38.73 -25.89
C LYS A 234 -22.07 -37.89 -26.70
#